data_964e331a41ead72cdd672ccf84a2574c
#
_entry.id   964e331a41ead72cdd672ccf84a2574c
#
_cell.length_a   1.000
_cell.length_b   1.000
_cell.length_c   1.000
_cell.angle_alpha   90.00
_cell.angle_beta   90.00
_cell.angle_gamma   90.00
#
_symmetry.space_group_name_H-M   'P 1'
#
loop_
_entity.id
_entity.type
_entity.pdbx_description
1 polymer ?
#
loop_
_entity_poly.entity_id
_entity_poly.type
_entity_poly.pdbx_seq_one_letter_code
_entity_poly.pdbx_strand_id
1 'polypeptide(L)'
;MIHLSNCFEVTLTLWSLGVISFLIATRHGNPAAVGYVTSGFWGGITLGRFLLSHPAHKIGEKLFVYGVILGAAVFELLVWLVPNIVGDAVAIAFVGLLLGPVYPCATVIFSRAIGRKEQVSSLSVISAFGSSGGAVAPFTTGILAQAAGTFVLHPIAIGLFAVMLFCWFCLPNARKRTD
;
A
#
# COMPACT_ATOMS: atom_id res chain seq x y z
N MET A 1 -12.23 9.82 -0.91
CA MET A 1 -11.83 9.14 0.34
C MET A 1 -11.98 7.63 0.22
N ILE A 2 -13.18 7.10 -0.07
CA ILE A 2 -13.43 5.64 -0.23
C ILE A 2 -12.49 5.02 -1.28
N HIS A 3 -12.32 5.64 -2.45
CA HIS A 3 -11.44 5.13 -3.50
C HIS A 3 -9.97 5.03 -3.06
N LEU A 4 -9.49 5.98 -2.27
CA LEU A 4 -8.12 5.94 -1.75
C LEU A 4 -7.93 4.76 -0.79
N SER A 5 -8.85 4.58 0.16
CA SER A 5 -8.83 3.46 1.11
C SER A 5 -8.88 2.13 0.36
N ASN A 6 -9.75 2.03 -0.65
CA ASN A 6 -9.88 0.83 -1.47
C ASN A 6 -8.60 0.53 -2.27
N CYS A 7 -8.02 1.51 -2.97
CA CYS A 7 -6.74 1.34 -3.67
C CYS A 7 -5.61 0.92 -2.75
N PHE A 8 -5.56 1.47 -1.52
CA PHE A 8 -4.57 1.10 -0.52
C PHE A 8 -4.70 -0.36 -0.10
N GLU A 9 -5.92 -0.82 0.25
CA GLU A 9 -6.18 -2.21 0.64
C GLU A 9 -5.92 -3.19 -0.52
N VAL A 10 -6.32 -2.84 -1.75
CA VAL A 10 -6.00 -3.62 -2.95
C VAL A 10 -4.49 -3.77 -3.10
N THR A 11 -3.73 -2.69 -2.93
CA THR A 11 -2.27 -2.71 -3.04
C THR A 11 -1.65 -3.61 -1.96
N LEU A 12 -2.07 -3.49 -0.69
CA LEU A 12 -1.58 -4.33 0.39
C LEU A 12 -1.85 -5.81 0.15
N THR A 13 -3.06 -6.13 -0.30
CA THR A 13 -3.47 -7.52 -0.52
C THR A 13 -2.78 -8.12 -1.74
N LEU A 14 -2.61 -7.34 -2.81
CA LEU A 14 -1.85 -7.75 -3.99
C LEU A 14 -0.42 -8.12 -3.59
N TRP A 15 0.23 -7.30 -2.77
CA TRP A 15 1.59 -7.54 -2.31
C TRP A 15 1.68 -8.74 -1.36
N SER A 16 0.77 -8.88 -0.42
CA SER A 16 0.84 -9.97 0.57
C SER A 16 0.62 -11.35 -0.05
N LEU A 17 -0.22 -11.47 -1.06
CA LEU A 17 -0.57 -12.75 -1.69
C LEU A 17 0.09 -12.94 -3.05
N GLY A 18 0.12 -11.89 -3.88
CA GLY A 18 0.63 -11.96 -5.24
C GLY A 18 2.15 -12.16 -5.29
N VAL A 19 2.89 -11.56 -4.37
CA VAL A 19 4.35 -11.66 -4.34
C VAL A 19 4.84 -13.08 -4.09
N ILE A 20 4.15 -13.86 -3.26
CA ILE A 20 4.51 -15.28 -3.03
C ILE A 20 4.42 -16.05 -4.34
N SER A 21 3.30 -15.91 -5.04
CA SER A 21 3.07 -16.58 -6.32
C SER A 21 4.10 -16.15 -7.37
N PHE A 22 4.45 -14.87 -7.43
CA PHE A 22 5.49 -14.34 -8.31
C PHE A 22 6.87 -14.93 -8.01
N LEU A 23 7.31 -14.90 -6.75
CA LEU A 23 8.63 -15.40 -6.35
C LEU A 23 8.77 -16.90 -6.59
N ILE A 24 7.72 -17.69 -6.37
CA ILE A 24 7.74 -19.14 -6.65
C ILE A 24 7.73 -19.39 -8.15
N ALA A 25 6.81 -18.79 -8.90
CA ALA A 25 6.60 -19.08 -10.32
C ALA A 25 7.70 -18.51 -11.22
N THR A 26 8.17 -17.29 -10.94
CA THR A 26 9.09 -16.55 -11.82
C THR A 26 10.53 -16.61 -11.36
N ARG A 27 10.77 -16.61 -10.04
CA ARG A 27 12.12 -16.61 -9.45
C ARG A 27 12.57 -17.99 -8.95
N HIS A 28 11.70 -19.01 -9.06
CA HIS A 28 11.99 -20.38 -8.58
C HIS A 28 12.35 -20.43 -7.09
N GLY A 29 11.79 -19.50 -6.30
CA GLY A 29 12.02 -19.42 -4.85
C GLY A 29 11.54 -20.66 -4.12
N ASN A 30 12.25 -21.06 -3.06
CA ASN A 30 11.83 -22.14 -2.20
C ASN A 30 10.53 -21.75 -1.46
N PRO A 31 9.42 -22.50 -1.61
CA PRO A 31 8.13 -22.16 -0.99
C PRO A 31 8.21 -21.94 0.53
N ALA A 32 9.06 -22.69 1.22
CA ALA A 32 9.25 -22.55 2.67
C ALA A 32 9.94 -21.23 3.05
N ALA A 33 10.84 -20.71 2.21
CA ALA A 33 11.55 -19.46 2.45
C ALA A 33 10.76 -18.24 2.00
N VAL A 34 10.01 -18.34 0.88
CA VAL A 34 9.24 -17.23 0.31
C VAL A 34 8.13 -16.74 1.26
N GLY A 35 7.57 -17.62 2.10
CA GLY A 35 6.59 -17.22 3.13
C GLY A 35 7.13 -16.15 4.10
N TYR A 36 8.44 -16.14 4.39
CA TYR A 36 9.05 -15.11 5.24
C TYR A 36 9.09 -13.72 4.57
N VAL A 37 9.03 -13.64 3.25
CA VAL A 37 8.98 -12.36 2.52
C VAL A 37 7.70 -11.60 2.86
N THR A 38 6.58 -12.29 2.93
CA THR A 38 5.31 -11.68 3.37
C THR A 38 5.38 -11.22 4.83
N SER A 39 6.03 -12.00 5.70
CA SER A 39 6.27 -11.57 7.09
C SER A 39 7.14 -10.31 7.14
N GLY A 40 8.16 -10.21 6.28
CA GLY A 40 8.98 -9.00 6.11
C GLY A 40 8.18 -7.79 5.66
N PHE A 41 7.26 -7.97 4.71
CA PHE A 41 6.34 -6.92 4.25
C PHE A 41 5.44 -6.38 5.37
N TRP A 42 4.77 -7.27 6.11
CA TRP A 42 3.92 -6.87 7.24
C TRP A 42 4.71 -6.30 8.42
N GLY A 43 5.90 -6.84 8.67
CA GLY A 43 6.87 -6.28 9.63
C GLY A 43 7.29 -4.86 9.21
N GLY A 44 7.57 -4.66 7.93
CA GLY A 44 7.85 -3.34 7.34
C GLY A 44 6.70 -2.35 7.58
N ILE A 45 5.45 -2.75 7.30
CA ILE A 45 4.26 -1.92 7.55
C ILE A 45 4.18 -1.51 9.03
N THR A 46 4.39 -2.45 9.95
CA THR A 46 4.33 -2.19 11.39
C THR A 46 5.41 -1.20 11.80
N LEU A 47 6.65 -1.41 11.38
CA LEU A 47 7.76 -0.49 11.62
C LEU A 47 7.52 0.89 10.99
N GLY A 48 7.00 0.92 9.76
CA GLY A 48 6.68 2.15 9.05
C GLY A 48 5.62 2.98 9.78
N ARG A 49 4.58 2.35 10.29
CA ARG A 49 3.57 3.02 11.13
C ARG A 49 4.19 3.64 12.38
N PHE A 50 5.10 2.92 13.02
CA PHE A 50 5.74 3.39 14.25
C PHE A 50 6.77 4.49 13.99
N LEU A 51 7.69 4.27 13.05
CA LEU A 51 8.83 5.17 12.82
C LEU A 51 8.47 6.38 11.95
N LEU A 52 7.66 6.21 10.92
CA LEU A 52 7.40 7.21 9.90
C LEU A 52 6.17 8.08 10.16
N SER A 53 5.27 7.69 11.08
CA SER A 53 4.12 8.52 11.42
C SER A 53 4.52 9.82 12.13
N HIS A 54 5.57 9.79 12.95
CA HIS A 54 6.03 10.99 13.65
C HIS A 54 6.63 12.05 12.70
N PRO A 55 7.58 11.73 11.80
CA PRO A 55 8.05 12.67 10.78
C PRO A 55 6.94 13.12 9.81
N ALA A 56 5.95 12.27 9.51
CA ALA A 56 4.83 12.65 8.68
C ALA A 56 4.04 13.85 9.24
N HIS A 57 3.81 13.88 10.55
CA HIS A 57 3.15 15.01 11.22
C HIS A 57 3.98 16.30 11.20
N LYS A 58 5.32 16.21 11.22
CA LYS A 58 6.21 17.38 11.19
C LYS A 58 6.32 18.01 9.80
N ILE A 59 6.49 17.17 8.78
CA ILE A 59 6.67 17.60 7.37
C ILE A 59 5.34 18.04 6.76
N GLY A 60 4.24 17.43 7.22
CA GLY A 60 2.90 17.58 6.69
C GLY A 60 2.47 16.30 5.96
N GLU A 61 1.35 15.76 6.40
CA GLU A 61 0.85 14.44 5.98
C GLU A 61 0.73 14.34 4.44
N LYS A 62 0.29 15.43 3.78
CA LYS A 62 0.05 15.42 2.34
C LYS A 62 1.34 15.28 1.53
N LEU A 63 2.36 16.08 1.84
CA LEU A 63 3.64 16.05 1.14
C LEU A 63 4.42 14.77 1.46
N PHE A 64 4.37 14.34 2.72
CA PHE A 64 5.06 13.13 3.15
C PHE A 64 4.56 11.87 2.42
N VAL A 65 3.24 11.73 2.25
CA VAL A 65 2.66 10.56 1.56
C VAL A 65 3.05 10.51 0.08
N TYR A 66 3.17 11.64 -0.61
CA TYR A 66 3.73 11.63 -1.97
C TYR A 66 5.14 11.01 -2.00
N GLY A 67 6.00 11.42 -1.06
CA GLY A 67 7.37 10.91 -0.97
C GLY A 67 7.42 9.39 -0.72
N VAL A 68 6.61 8.89 0.21
CA VAL A 68 6.61 7.44 0.54
C VAL A 68 5.99 6.59 -0.56
N ILE A 69 4.95 7.05 -1.25
CA ILE A 69 4.37 6.30 -2.38
C ILE A 69 5.35 6.26 -3.56
N LEU A 70 6.01 7.38 -3.88
CA LEU A 70 7.04 7.41 -4.92
C LEU A 70 8.22 6.51 -4.54
N GLY A 71 8.67 6.54 -3.30
CA GLY A 71 9.69 5.62 -2.80
C GLY A 71 9.28 4.15 -2.92
N ALA A 72 8.03 3.81 -2.55
CA ALA A 72 7.50 2.46 -2.72
C ALA A 72 7.48 2.04 -4.20
N ALA A 73 7.11 2.93 -5.12
CA ALA A 73 7.14 2.66 -6.55
C ALA A 73 8.57 2.39 -7.07
N VAL A 74 9.58 3.07 -6.53
CA VAL A 74 10.98 2.80 -6.89
C VAL A 74 11.41 1.41 -6.42
N PHE A 75 11.10 1.00 -5.19
CA PHE A 75 11.39 -0.35 -4.71
C PHE A 75 10.63 -1.42 -5.49
N GLU A 76 9.39 -1.12 -5.90
CA GLU A 76 8.61 -1.96 -6.80
C GLU A 76 9.32 -2.19 -8.13
N LEU A 77 9.82 -1.13 -8.75
CA LEU A 77 10.60 -1.25 -9.99
C LEU A 77 11.87 -2.07 -9.80
N LEU A 78 12.53 -1.99 -8.63
CA LEU A 78 13.68 -2.84 -8.32
C LEU A 78 13.30 -4.32 -8.28
N VAL A 79 12.18 -4.68 -7.63
CA VAL A 79 11.67 -6.07 -7.62
C VAL A 79 11.36 -6.55 -9.03
N TRP A 80 10.81 -5.69 -9.87
CA TRP A 80 10.46 -6.06 -11.24
C TRP A 80 11.69 -6.28 -12.12
N LEU A 81 12.68 -5.36 -12.06
CA LEU A 81 13.80 -5.31 -13.01
C LEU A 81 15.02 -6.12 -12.57
N VAL A 82 15.24 -6.31 -11.27
CA VAL A 82 16.43 -6.99 -10.75
C VAL A 82 16.10 -8.41 -10.34
N PRO A 83 16.57 -9.46 -11.04
CA PRO A 83 16.24 -10.85 -10.74
C PRO A 83 17.11 -11.39 -9.58
N ASN A 84 16.80 -10.98 -8.35
CA ASN A 84 17.51 -11.45 -7.15
C ASN A 84 16.52 -11.64 -6.00
N ILE A 85 16.26 -12.90 -5.60
CA ILE A 85 15.29 -13.25 -4.55
C ILE A 85 15.57 -12.53 -3.22
N VAL A 86 16.83 -12.40 -2.82
CA VAL A 86 17.20 -11.70 -1.58
C VAL A 86 16.95 -10.21 -1.72
N GLY A 87 17.31 -9.64 -2.87
CA GLY A 87 17.02 -8.25 -3.20
C GLY A 87 15.52 -7.98 -3.24
N ASP A 88 14.74 -8.88 -3.83
CA ASP A 88 13.28 -8.82 -3.87
C ASP A 88 12.68 -8.82 -2.46
N ALA A 89 13.15 -9.73 -1.58
CA ALA A 89 12.68 -9.82 -0.20
C ALA A 89 12.93 -8.52 0.59
N VAL A 90 14.12 -7.94 0.44
CA VAL A 90 14.49 -6.67 1.09
C VAL A 90 13.69 -5.51 0.51
N ALA A 91 13.58 -5.41 -0.81
CA ALA A 91 12.83 -4.35 -1.47
C ALA A 91 11.34 -4.38 -1.07
N ILE A 92 10.73 -5.57 -0.99
CA ILE A 92 9.34 -5.76 -0.56
C ILE A 92 9.14 -5.33 0.90
N ALA A 93 10.09 -5.62 1.79
CA ALA A 93 10.04 -5.14 3.17
C ALA A 93 10.09 -3.60 3.24
N PHE A 94 10.90 -2.95 2.38
CA PHE A 94 10.91 -1.49 2.25
C PHE A 94 9.63 -0.93 1.65
N VAL A 95 9.01 -1.59 0.66
CA VAL A 95 7.67 -1.23 0.18
C VAL A 95 6.67 -1.22 1.34
N GLY A 96 6.67 -2.27 2.16
CA GLY A 96 5.84 -2.34 3.36
C GLY A 96 6.11 -1.18 4.33
N LEU A 97 7.37 -0.91 4.62
CA LEU A 97 7.78 0.18 5.51
C LEU A 97 7.29 1.55 5.03
N LEU A 98 7.42 1.83 3.73
CA LEU A 98 6.98 3.10 3.14
C LEU A 98 5.45 3.20 3.05
N LEU A 99 4.74 2.11 2.82
CA LEU A 99 3.27 2.10 2.82
C LEU A 99 2.66 2.19 4.23
N GLY A 100 3.43 1.84 5.27
CA GLY A 100 2.96 1.84 6.67
C GLY A 100 2.25 3.12 7.11
N PRO A 101 2.83 4.31 6.95
CA PRO A 101 2.25 5.58 7.40
C PRO A 101 1.08 6.10 6.54
N VAL A 102 0.82 5.53 5.34
CA VAL A 102 -0.21 6.04 4.41
C VAL A 102 -1.61 6.01 5.04
N TYR A 103 -1.98 4.89 5.66
CA TYR A 103 -3.30 4.73 6.28
C TYR A 103 -3.53 5.69 7.46
N PRO A 104 -2.63 5.77 8.47
CA PRO A 104 -2.79 6.74 9.54
C PRO A 104 -2.80 8.20 9.05
N CYS A 105 -1.99 8.56 8.07
CA CYS A 105 -2.03 9.90 7.47
C CYS A 105 -3.38 10.19 6.78
N ALA A 106 -3.92 9.22 6.04
CA ALA A 106 -5.24 9.33 5.43
C ALA A 106 -6.33 9.53 6.49
N THR A 107 -6.32 8.74 7.55
CA THR A 107 -7.28 8.83 8.64
C THR A 107 -7.25 10.19 9.33
N VAL A 108 -6.06 10.77 9.55
CA VAL A 108 -5.90 12.12 10.11
C VAL A 108 -6.51 13.18 9.19
N ILE A 109 -6.24 13.12 7.88
CA ILE A 109 -6.81 14.08 6.92
C ILE A 109 -8.33 13.93 6.85
N PHE A 110 -8.86 12.70 6.83
CA PHE A 110 -10.29 12.44 6.79
C PHE A 110 -10.97 12.95 8.06
N SER A 111 -10.40 12.71 9.23
CA SER A 111 -10.94 13.18 10.50
C SER A 111 -10.99 14.69 10.61
N ARG A 112 -10.06 15.41 9.99
CA ARG A 112 -10.05 16.88 9.92
C ARG A 112 -11.06 17.44 8.91
N ALA A 113 -11.35 16.68 7.84
CA ALA A 113 -12.27 17.09 6.78
C ALA A 113 -13.74 16.86 7.12
N ILE A 114 -14.04 15.96 8.07
CA ILE A 114 -15.40 15.55 8.46
C ILE A 114 -15.79 16.22 9.78
N GLY A 115 -17.05 16.65 9.90
CA GLY A 115 -17.58 17.23 11.14
C GLY A 115 -17.59 16.22 12.30
N ARG A 116 -17.34 16.70 13.53
CA ARG A 116 -17.24 15.83 14.73
C ARG A 116 -18.43 14.87 14.92
N LYS A 117 -19.64 15.31 14.59
CA LYS A 117 -20.87 14.50 14.76
C LYS A 117 -20.93 13.29 13.81
N GLU A 118 -20.34 13.43 12.62
CA GLU A 118 -20.40 12.42 11.56
C GLU A 118 -19.10 11.63 11.41
N GLN A 119 -18.07 11.98 12.18
CA GLN A 119 -16.72 11.46 12.03
C GLN A 119 -16.65 9.94 12.19
N VAL A 120 -17.27 9.39 13.25
CA VAL A 120 -17.24 7.94 13.53
C VAL A 120 -17.96 7.18 12.43
N SER A 121 -19.18 7.60 12.08
CA SER A 121 -19.99 6.95 11.04
C SER A 121 -19.29 6.99 9.68
N SER A 122 -18.76 8.16 9.30
CA SER A 122 -18.06 8.33 8.01
C SER A 122 -16.79 7.51 7.92
N LEU A 123 -15.98 7.47 8.98
CA LEU A 123 -14.76 6.64 9.03
C LEU A 123 -15.09 5.15 8.98
N SER A 124 -16.16 4.72 9.65
CA SER A 124 -16.61 3.31 9.58
C SER A 124 -17.02 2.92 8.17
N VAL A 125 -17.77 3.78 7.47
CA VAL A 125 -18.14 3.55 6.07
C VAL A 125 -16.91 3.51 5.16
N ILE A 126 -15.97 4.46 5.31
CA ILE A 126 -14.73 4.50 4.52
C ILE A 126 -13.92 3.22 4.75
N SER A 127 -13.79 2.77 5.99
CA SER A 127 -13.07 1.53 6.32
C SER A 127 -13.76 0.29 5.76
N ALA A 128 -15.07 0.18 5.87
CA ALA A 128 -15.85 -0.94 5.34
C ALA A 128 -15.69 -1.07 3.81
N PHE A 129 -15.87 0.04 3.09
CA PHE A 129 -15.63 0.07 1.65
C PHE A 129 -14.16 -0.12 1.28
N GLY A 130 -13.22 0.37 2.09
CA GLY A 130 -11.79 0.10 1.92
C GLY A 130 -11.49 -1.39 1.99
N SER A 131 -11.97 -2.06 3.02
CA SER A 131 -11.75 -3.51 3.22
C SER A 131 -12.34 -4.37 2.10
N SER A 132 -13.35 -3.89 1.35
CA SER A 132 -13.87 -4.59 0.18
C SER A 132 -12.79 -4.76 -0.91
N GLY A 133 -11.85 -3.82 -1.03
CA GLY A 133 -10.70 -3.94 -1.91
C GLY A 133 -9.80 -5.14 -1.58
N GLY A 134 -9.60 -5.39 -0.28
CA GLY A 134 -8.86 -6.56 0.20
C GLY A 134 -9.50 -7.90 -0.16
N ALA A 135 -10.82 -7.95 -0.30
CA ALA A 135 -11.52 -9.15 -0.75
C ALA A 135 -11.49 -9.33 -2.28
N VAL A 136 -11.63 -8.25 -3.04
CA VAL A 136 -11.69 -8.27 -4.51
C VAL A 136 -10.30 -8.48 -5.13
N ALA A 137 -9.24 -7.94 -4.53
CA ALA A 137 -7.88 -7.99 -5.07
C ALA A 137 -7.36 -9.42 -5.28
N PRO A 138 -7.44 -10.37 -4.34
CA PRO A 138 -6.94 -11.73 -4.55
C PRO A 138 -7.67 -12.44 -5.70
N PHE A 139 -8.97 -12.22 -5.83
CA PHE A 139 -9.78 -12.83 -6.87
C PHE A 139 -9.39 -12.30 -8.26
N THR A 140 -9.33 -10.99 -8.43
CA THR A 140 -9.00 -10.37 -9.72
C THR A 140 -7.56 -10.64 -10.13
N THR A 141 -6.62 -10.52 -9.20
CA THR A 141 -5.20 -10.78 -9.48
C THR A 141 -4.93 -12.26 -9.70
N GLY A 142 -5.65 -13.15 -9.01
CA GLY A 142 -5.57 -14.59 -9.24
C GLY A 142 -6.00 -14.99 -10.65
N ILE A 143 -7.12 -14.47 -11.15
CA ILE A 143 -7.58 -14.69 -12.52
C ILE A 143 -6.58 -14.15 -13.53
N LEU A 144 -6.09 -12.92 -13.34
CA LEU A 144 -5.12 -12.29 -14.24
C LEU A 144 -3.78 -13.04 -14.25
N ALA A 145 -3.30 -13.47 -13.10
CA ALA A 145 -2.08 -14.27 -13.00
C ALA A 145 -2.20 -15.65 -13.66
N GLN A 146 -3.37 -16.27 -13.62
CA GLN A 146 -3.64 -17.52 -14.35
C GLN A 146 -3.70 -17.31 -15.87
N ALA A 147 -4.28 -16.22 -16.33
CA ALA A 147 -4.46 -15.93 -17.74
C ALA A 147 -3.18 -15.42 -18.44
N ALA A 148 -2.41 -14.58 -17.78
CA ALA A 148 -1.27 -13.85 -18.37
C ALA A 148 0.07 -14.06 -17.63
N GLY A 149 0.08 -14.92 -16.60
CA GLY A 149 1.26 -15.17 -15.76
C GLY A 149 1.42 -14.18 -14.61
N THR A 150 2.24 -14.53 -13.63
CA THR A 150 2.46 -13.72 -12.41
C THR A 150 3.19 -12.41 -12.66
N PHE A 151 3.83 -12.25 -13.81
CA PHE A 151 4.53 -11.02 -14.21
C PHE A 151 3.60 -9.80 -14.33
N VAL A 152 2.31 -10.02 -14.56
CA VAL A 152 1.27 -8.97 -14.64
C VAL A 152 1.07 -8.24 -13.31
N LEU A 153 1.51 -8.81 -12.18
CA LEU A 153 1.37 -8.19 -10.86
C LEU A 153 2.08 -6.84 -10.75
N HIS A 154 3.27 -6.70 -11.36
CA HIS A 154 4.08 -5.47 -11.28
C HIS A 154 3.42 -4.26 -11.97
N PRO A 155 2.99 -4.36 -13.25
CA PRO A 155 2.29 -3.25 -13.89
C PRO A 155 0.97 -2.89 -13.18
N ILE A 156 0.26 -3.86 -12.60
CA ILE A 156 -0.93 -3.60 -11.80
C ILE A 156 -0.56 -2.81 -10.53
N ALA A 157 0.50 -3.20 -9.81
CA ALA A 157 0.97 -2.50 -8.62
C ALA A 157 1.38 -1.05 -8.94
N ILE A 158 2.11 -0.82 -10.01
CA ILE A 158 2.50 0.52 -10.46
C ILE A 158 1.26 1.36 -10.83
N GLY A 159 0.30 0.75 -11.53
CA GLY A 159 -0.99 1.38 -11.83
C GLY A 159 -1.74 1.79 -10.57
N LEU A 160 -1.78 0.93 -9.54
CA LEU A 160 -2.40 1.23 -8.26
C LEU A 160 -1.68 2.36 -7.51
N PHE A 161 -0.35 2.41 -7.53
CA PHE A 161 0.40 3.54 -6.97
C PHE A 161 0.07 4.85 -7.69
N ALA A 162 -0.04 4.83 -9.02
CA ALA A 162 -0.44 6.01 -9.80
C ALA A 162 -1.87 6.47 -9.44
N VAL A 163 -2.83 5.56 -9.35
CA VAL A 163 -4.20 5.85 -8.92
C VAL A 163 -4.22 6.38 -7.50
N MET A 164 -3.43 5.81 -6.59
CA MET A 164 -3.33 6.25 -5.20
C MET A 164 -2.76 7.67 -5.10
N LEU A 165 -1.73 8.01 -5.89
CA LEU A 165 -1.19 9.38 -6.00
C LEU A 165 -2.23 10.35 -6.54
N PHE A 166 -2.98 9.96 -7.57
CA PHE A 166 -4.05 10.77 -8.14
C PHE A 166 -5.18 11.02 -7.12
N CYS A 167 -5.65 9.97 -6.46
CA CYS A 167 -6.65 10.11 -5.39
C CYS A 167 -6.15 11.01 -4.25
N TRP A 168 -4.86 10.91 -3.91
CA TRP A 168 -4.23 11.76 -2.91
C TRP A 168 -4.17 13.22 -3.33
N PHE A 169 -3.89 13.47 -4.62
CA PHE A 169 -3.92 14.82 -5.18
C PHE A 169 -5.31 15.46 -5.07
N CYS A 170 -6.37 14.69 -5.32
CA CYS A 170 -7.75 15.14 -5.24
C CYS A 170 -8.24 15.43 -3.81
N LEU A 171 -7.48 15.02 -2.76
CA LEU A 171 -7.85 15.32 -1.39
C LEU A 171 -7.73 16.82 -1.08
N PRO A 172 -8.75 17.42 -0.42
CA PRO A 172 -8.68 18.82 -0.02
C PRO A 172 -7.51 19.06 0.93
N ASN A 173 -6.88 20.22 0.83
CA ASN A 173 -5.88 20.65 1.81
C ASN A 173 -6.59 20.88 3.16
N ALA A 174 -6.42 19.94 4.08
CA ALA A 174 -6.94 20.10 5.43
C ALA A 174 -6.22 21.29 6.10
N ARG A 175 -6.92 22.42 6.28
CA ARG A 175 -6.44 23.52 7.10
C ARG A 175 -6.10 22.99 8.49
N LYS A 176 -4.91 23.33 9.01
CA LYS A 176 -4.61 23.15 10.43
C LYS A 176 -5.73 23.83 11.21
N ARG A 177 -6.46 23.08 11.99
CA ARG A 177 -7.46 23.63 12.89
C ARG A 177 -6.68 24.31 14.01
N THR A 178 -6.66 25.62 14.00
CA THR A 178 -6.23 26.48 15.13
C THR A 178 -7.42 26.53 16.07
N ASP A 179 -7.51 25.59 17.00
CA ASP A 179 -8.33 25.73 18.23
C ASP A 179 -7.41 26.15 19.36
#